data_d458b4d7551c7aa5733cb7ae8721e984
#
_entry.id   d458b4d7551c7aa5733cb7ae8721e984
#
_cell.length_a   1.000
_cell.length_b   1.000
_cell.length_c   1.000
_cell.angle_alpha   90.00
_cell.angle_beta   90.00
_cell.angle_gamma   90.00
#
_symmetry.space_group_name_H-M   'P 1'
#
loop_
_entity.id
_entity.type
_entity.pdbx_description
1 polymer ?
#
loop_
_entity_poly.entity_id
_entity_poly.type
_entity_poly.pdbx_seq_one_letter_code
_entity_poly.pdbx_strand_id
1 'polypeptide(L)'
;MENIGSITTIIVVALIILTIYLGVKVVPQSKVFVVERFGKYYKTLNAGLSIIVPYLDKVAHKIDILERQLEAQKISVITKDNVEVELETSIFYRVIDASRSVYRISNIDQALNTETSSVVRSAAGKLELDELQSSRDQMNSEIANSLSPSAEVWGIEITRTSITDVIVDDATKEAQRQQLNAERNRRATVAEAEGQKQSIQLKADAEFYKAKKEAEAVKVSADAEAYSIEVKAAADAKQTALLAKAIKDNGKPAIDFEIAKRQVDAIGQLTASQNTKTLVLPSDISGIFSAFSALMETLPKEKK
;
A
#
# COMPACT_ATOMS: atom_id res chain seq x y z
N MET A 1 -44.14 73.60 -50.25
CA MET A 1 -44.09 73.19 -48.80
C MET A 1 -44.09 71.67 -48.63
N GLU A 2 -44.58 70.85 -49.57
CA GLU A 2 -44.62 69.41 -49.49
C GLU A 2 -43.22 68.73 -49.44
N ASN A 3 -42.24 69.24 -50.17
CA ASN A 3 -40.89 68.66 -50.21
C ASN A 3 -40.12 68.86 -48.90
N ILE A 4 -40.43 69.92 -48.10
CA ILE A 4 -39.77 70.15 -46.81
C ILE A 4 -40.28 69.11 -45.74
N GLY A 5 -41.60 68.80 -45.78
CA GLY A 5 -42.19 67.81 -44.88
C GLY A 5 -41.68 66.41 -45.13
N SER A 6 -41.47 66.00 -46.38
CA SER A 6 -40.94 64.72 -46.72
C SER A 6 -39.46 64.58 -46.35
N ILE A 7 -38.66 65.60 -46.51
CA ILE A 7 -37.23 65.59 -46.12
C ILE A 7 -37.06 65.47 -44.59
N THR A 8 -37.89 66.27 -43.84
CA THR A 8 -37.84 66.15 -42.36
C THR A 8 -38.24 64.80 -41.85
N THR A 9 -39.26 64.18 -42.47
CA THR A 9 -39.68 62.83 -42.12
C THR A 9 -38.55 61.77 -42.35
N ILE A 10 -37.87 61.90 -43.52
CA ILE A 10 -36.74 61.03 -43.84
C ILE A 10 -35.58 61.15 -42.83
N ILE A 11 -35.27 62.39 -42.44
CA ILE A 11 -34.22 62.66 -41.46
C ILE A 11 -34.59 62.09 -40.09
N VAL A 12 -35.84 62.23 -39.65
CA VAL A 12 -36.30 61.66 -38.37
C VAL A 12 -36.24 60.15 -38.41
N VAL A 13 -36.70 59.52 -39.48
CA VAL A 13 -36.61 58.04 -39.63
C VAL A 13 -35.15 57.53 -39.63
N ALA A 14 -34.26 58.20 -40.37
CA ALA A 14 -32.86 57.93 -40.42
C ALA A 14 -32.22 58.05 -39.01
N LEU A 15 -32.60 59.05 -38.24
CA LEU A 15 -32.12 59.30 -36.89
C LEU A 15 -32.61 58.17 -35.90
N ILE A 16 -33.85 57.71 -36.05
CA ILE A 16 -34.40 56.61 -35.29
C ILE A 16 -33.66 55.35 -35.62
N ILE A 17 -33.43 55.01 -36.89
CA ILE A 17 -32.69 53.86 -37.33
C ILE A 17 -31.26 53.90 -36.79
N LEU A 18 -30.60 55.03 -36.89
CA LEU A 18 -29.25 55.26 -36.35
C LEU A 18 -29.20 55.02 -34.82
N THR A 19 -30.20 55.52 -34.10
CA THR A 19 -30.33 55.38 -32.66
C THR A 19 -30.50 53.93 -32.29
N ILE A 20 -31.31 53.14 -32.99
CA ILE A 20 -31.51 51.75 -32.80
C ILE A 20 -30.19 50.98 -33.08
N TYR A 21 -29.51 51.28 -34.18
CA TYR A 21 -28.24 50.67 -34.56
C TYR A 21 -27.16 50.92 -33.51
N LEU A 22 -27.02 52.12 -33.00
CA LEU A 22 -26.07 52.46 -31.93
C LEU A 22 -26.44 51.82 -30.58
N GLY A 23 -27.73 51.56 -30.33
CA GLY A 23 -28.26 50.97 -29.14
C GLY A 23 -28.06 49.47 -29.02
N VAL A 24 -27.93 48.79 -30.15
CA VAL A 24 -27.71 47.32 -30.15
C VAL A 24 -26.26 47.00 -29.81
N LYS A 25 -26.06 46.19 -28.79
CA LYS A 25 -24.74 45.70 -28.38
C LYS A 25 -24.73 44.18 -28.37
N VAL A 26 -23.75 43.58 -29.03
CA VAL A 26 -23.48 42.16 -28.99
C VAL A 26 -22.38 41.92 -27.98
N VAL A 27 -22.69 41.13 -26.96
CA VAL A 27 -21.75 40.78 -25.88
C VAL A 27 -21.23 39.38 -26.14
N PRO A 28 -19.90 39.18 -26.27
CA PRO A 28 -19.29 37.88 -26.39
C PRO A 28 -19.56 37.02 -25.16
N GLN A 29 -19.56 35.68 -25.34
CA GLN A 29 -19.83 34.71 -24.25
C GLN A 29 -18.76 34.75 -23.15
N SER A 30 -17.53 35.17 -23.47
CA SER A 30 -16.42 35.28 -22.51
C SER A 30 -16.44 36.58 -21.70
N LYS A 31 -17.34 37.54 -22.02
CA LYS A 31 -17.33 38.88 -21.41
C LYS A 31 -18.69 39.29 -20.90
N VAL A 32 -18.62 40.20 -19.95
CA VAL A 32 -19.79 40.92 -19.41
C VAL A 32 -19.51 42.40 -19.49
N PHE A 33 -20.50 43.19 -19.94
CA PHE A 33 -20.34 44.60 -20.04
C PHE A 33 -21.08 45.34 -18.91
N VAL A 34 -20.35 46.19 -18.23
CA VAL A 34 -20.92 47.09 -17.20
C VAL A 34 -21.34 48.39 -17.83
N VAL A 35 -22.61 48.74 -17.67
CA VAL A 35 -23.22 49.90 -18.24
C VAL A 35 -23.50 50.94 -17.16
N GLU A 36 -23.01 52.15 -17.40
CA GLU A 36 -23.28 53.31 -16.58
C GLU A 36 -24.30 54.21 -17.27
N ARG A 37 -25.17 54.85 -16.46
CA ARG A 37 -26.08 55.92 -16.86
C ARG A 37 -25.76 57.16 -16.03
N PHE A 38 -25.34 58.21 -16.68
CA PHE A 38 -24.92 59.46 -16.03
C PHE A 38 -23.85 59.21 -14.93
N GLY A 39 -22.89 58.30 -15.18
CA GLY A 39 -21.80 58.00 -14.23
C GLY A 39 -22.21 57.13 -13.04
N LYS A 40 -23.43 56.59 -13.03
CA LYS A 40 -23.85 55.60 -12.02
C LYS A 40 -24.03 54.24 -12.67
N TYR A 41 -23.67 53.17 -11.94
CA TYR A 41 -24.00 51.81 -12.34
C TYR A 41 -25.50 51.68 -12.63
N TYR A 42 -25.84 51.18 -13.80
CA TYR A 42 -27.22 50.99 -14.21
C TYR A 42 -27.57 49.50 -14.34
N LYS A 43 -26.85 48.77 -15.17
CA LYS A 43 -27.06 47.34 -15.40
C LYS A 43 -25.82 46.66 -15.95
N THR A 44 -25.78 45.34 -15.82
CA THR A 44 -24.80 44.49 -16.42
C THR A 44 -25.40 43.77 -17.64
N LEU A 45 -24.70 43.77 -18.77
CA LEU A 45 -25.10 43.07 -19.98
C LEU A 45 -24.36 41.71 -20.02
N ASN A 46 -25.15 40.65 -19.98
CA ASN A 46 -24.65 39.31 -20.16
C ASN A 46 -24.47 38.97 -21.65
N ALA A 47 -23.83 37.84 -21.94
CA ALA A 47 -23.59 37.34 -23.28
C ALA A 47 -24.89 37.31 -24.11
N GLY A 48 -24.77 37.69 -25.37
CA GLY A 48 -25.86 37.75 -26.31
C GLY A 48 -26.15 39.16 -26.81
N LEU A 49 -27.37 39.35 -27.36
CA LEU A 49 -27.82 40.60 -27.91
C LEU A 49 -28.51 41.43 -26.80
N SER A 50 -28.00 42.60 -26.54
CA SER A 50 -28.53 43.53 -25.54
C SER A 50 -28.78 44.88 -26.13
N ILE A 51 -29.77 45.60 -25.61
CA ILE A 51 -30.14 46.96 -26.06
C ILE A 51 -29.84 47.94 -24.94
N ILE A 52 -29.17 49.01 -25.29
CA ILE A 52 -28.92 50.19 -24.45
C ILE A 52 -29.48 51.43 -25.10
N VAL A 53 -29.76 52.45 -24.31
CA VAL A 53 -30.19 53.75 -24.84
C VAL A 53 -28.96 54.60 -25.20
N PRO A 54 -28.61 54.75 -26.48
CA PRO A 54 -27.46 55.54 -26.86
C PRO A 54 -27.64 57.00 -26.31
N TYR A 55 -26.54 57.65 -26.05
CA TYR A 55 -26.47 59.02 -25.44
C TYR A 55 -26.68 59.03 -23.90
N LEU A 56 -27.51 58.16 -23.32
CA LEU A 56 -27.73 58.06 -21.87
C LEU A 56 -26.86 56.96 -21.23
N ASP A 57 -26.76 55.86 -21.92
CA ASP A 57 -26.07 54.64 -21.44
C ASP A 57 -24.69 54.53 -22.09
N LYS A 58 -23.68 54.31 -21.28
CA LYS A 58 -22.30 54.09 -21.71
C LYS A 58 -21.81 52.73 -21.21
N VAL A 59 -21.22 51.90 -22.09
CA VAL A 59 -20.45 50.75 -21.68
C VAL A 59 -19.15 51.27 -21.08
N ALA A 60 -19.07 51.25 -19.74
CA ALA A 60 -17.92 51.76 -19.01
C ALA A 60 -16.79 50.72 -18.94
N HIS A 61 -17.15 49.48 -18.64
CA HIS A 61 -16.16 48.42 -18.49
C HIS A 61 -16.59 47.13 -19.23
N LYS A 62 -15.60 46.44 -19.77
CA LYS A 62 -15.75 45.10 -20.41
C LYS A 62 -14.94 44.15 -19.62
N ILE A 63 -15.58 43.31 -18.82
CA ILE A 63 -14.96 42.38 -17.89
C ILE A 63 -14.95 40.98 -18.49
N ASP A 64 -13.81 40.35 -18.43
CA ASP A 64 -13.65 38.94 -18.79
C ASP A 64 -14.12 38.06 -17.62
N ILE A 65 -14.97 37.06 -17.91
CA ILE A 65 -15.51 36.13 -16.91
C ILE A 65 -14.87 34.76 -16.97
N LEU A 66 -13.91 34.56 -17.88
CA LEU A 66 -13.13 33.33 -17.92
C LEU A 66 -12.24 33.20 -16.67
N GLU A 67 -11.90 31.99 -16.34
CA GLU A 67 -10.92 31.71 -15.31
C GLU A 67 -9.58 32.33 -15.70
N ARG A 68 -8.97 33.03 -14.79
CA ARG A 68 -7.63 33.64 -14.93
C ARG A 68 -6.72 33.17 -13.83
N GLN A 69 -5.46 32.97 -14.19
CA GLN A 69 -4.39 32.74 -13.22
C GLN A 69 -3.80 34.08 -12.79
N LEU A 70 -3.69 34.28 -11.50
CA LEU A 70 -2.88 35.34 -10.92
C LEU A 70 -1.40 34.97 -11.11
N GLU A 71 -0.57 35.93 -11.46
CA GLU A 71 0.88 35.69 -11.57
C GLU A 71 1.43 35.07 -10.27
N ALA A 72 2.19 33.99 -10.42
CA ALA A 72 2.78 33.30 -9.30
C ALA A 72 3.74 34.25 -8.54
N GLN A 73 3.51 34.39 -7.25
CA GLN A 73 4.37 35.19 -6.38
C GLN A 73 5.17 34.30 -5.45
N LYS A 74 6.43 34.68 -5.27
CA LYS A 74 7.30 34.11 -4.23
C LYS A 74 7.06 34.85 -2.92
N ILE A 75 6.67 34.13 -1.92
CA ILE A 75 6.31 34.66 -0.60
C ILE A 75 7.29 34.06 0.40
N SER A 76 8.18 34.86 0.97
CA SER A 76 9.04 34.44 2.07
C SER A 76 8.21 34.32 3.36
N VAL A 77 8.33 33.18 4.01
CA VAL A 77 7.62 32.84 5.25
C VAL A 77 8.56 32.13 6.22
N ILE A 78 8.26 32.24 7.50
CA ILE A 78 8.97 31.49 8.56
C ILE A 78 8.01 30.44 9.09
N THR A 79 8.41 29.20 9.04
CA THR A 79 7.65 28.06 9.52
C THR A 79 7.66 28.00 11.07
N LYS A 80 6.82 27.13 11.65
CA LYS A 80 6.72 26.94 13.10
C LYS A 80 8.04 26.48 13.73
N ASP A 81 8.83 25.70 13.02
CA ASP A 81 10.19 25.25 13.41
C ASP A 81 11.30 26.28 13.13
N ASN A 82 10.90 27.55 12.84
CA ASN A 82 11.79 28.68 12.63
C ASN A 82 12.70 28.56 11.41
N VAL A 83 12.25 27.89 10.37
CA VAL A 83 12.94 27.79 9.07
C VAL A 83 12.35 28.83 8.11
N GLU A 84 13.23 29.59 7.43
CA GLU A 84 12.81 30.50 6.37
C GLU A 84 12.65 29.72 5.07
N VAL A 85 11.47 29.87 4.42
CA VAL A 85 11.16 29.24 3.15
C VAL A 85 10.50 30.22 2.20
N GLU A 86 10.74 30.09 0.91
CA GLU A 86 10.01 30.79 -0.12
C GLU A 86 8.95 29.86 -0.71
N LEU A 87 7.71 30.31 -0.63
CA LEU A 87 6.55 29.62 -1.22
C LEU A 87 6.15 30.29 -2.50
N GLU A 88 6.09 29.54 -3.59
CA GLU A 88 5.52 29.98 -4.85
C GLU A 88 4.05 29.53 -4.92
N THR A 89 3.14 30.50 -4.99
CA THR A 89 1.70 30.26 -4.94
C THR A 89 1.01 30.78 -6.20
N SER A 90 0.20 29.95 -6.83
CA SER A 90 -0.66 30.28 -7.96
C SER A 90 -2.12 30.24 -7.55
N ILE A 91 -2.87 31.28 -7.89
CA ILE A 91 -4.30 31.39 -7.62
C ILE A 91 -5.05 31.48 -8.93
N PHE A 92 -6.11 30.71 -9.04
CA PHE A 92 -7.04 30.76 -10.16
C PHE A 92 -8.36 31.34 -9.67
N TYR A 93 -8.83 32.34 -10.37
CA TYR A 93 -10.07 33.02 -10.03
C TYR A 93 -10.88 33.41 -11.26
N ARG A 94 -12.16 33.61 -11.09
CA ARG A 94 -13.07 34.14 -12.11
C ARG A 94 -13.95 35.23 -11.53
N VAL A 95 -14.42 36.13 -12.39
CA VAL A 95 -15.36 37.18 -11.99
C VAL A 95 -16.78 36.63 -12.09
N ILE A 96 -17.52 36.67 -10.96
CA ILE A 96 -18.93 36.30 -10.88
C ILE A 96 -19.81 37.54 -11.00
N ASP A 97 -19.45 38.60 -10.29
CA ASP A 97 -20.18 39.87 -10.28
C ASP A 97 -19.31 41.00 -10.81
N ALA A 98 -19.51 41.34 -12.10
CA ALA A 98 -18.75 42.39 -12.77
C ALA A 98 -18.97 43.79 -12.14
N SER A 99 -20.12 44.02 -11.53
CA SER A 99 -20.39 45.30 -10.86
C SER A 99 -19.52 45.46 -9.62
N ARG A 100 -19.48 44.43 -8.78
CA ARG A 100 -18.64 44.44 -7.58
C ARG A 100 -17.15 44.48 -7.92
N SER A 101 -16.72 43.76 -8.96
CA SER A 101 -15.31 43.71 -9.37
C SER A 101 -14.77 45.04 -9.88
N VAL A 102 -15.65 45.93 -10.34
CA VAL A 102 -15.28 47.27 -10.87
C VAL A 102 -15.38 48.34 -9.78
N TYR A 103 -16.48 48.35 -9.01
CA TYR A 103 -16.79 49.50 -8.15
C TYR A 103 -16.40 49.31 -6.69
N ARG A 104 -16.05 48.08 -6.26
CA ARG A 104 -15.61 47.83 -4.88
C ARG A 104 -14.11 47.82 -4.67
N ILE A 105 -13.35 47.58 -5.75
CA ILE A 105 -11.92 47.49 -5.65
C ILE A 105 -11.26 48.08 -6.89
N SER A 106 -10.16 48.79 -6.70
CA SER A 106 -9.44 49.43 -7.79
C SER A 106 -8.61 48.45 -8.64
N ASN A 107 -7.95 47.51 -7.98
CA ASN A 107 -7.10 46.53 -8.64
C ASN A 107 -7.23 45.17 -7.90
N ILE A 108 -7.95 44.27 -8.55
CA ILE A 108 -8.21 42.90 -8.01
C ILE A 108 -6.91 42.14 -7.84
N ASP A 109 -6.02 42.16 -8.85
CA ASP A 109 -4.81 41.38 -8.85
C ASP A 109 -3.87 41.79 -7.69
N GLN A 110 -3.74 43.10 -7.48
CA GLN A 110 -2.92 43.64 -6.39
C GLN A 110 -3.52 43.31 -5.02
N ALA A 111 -4.84 43.40 -4.87
CA ALA A 111 -5.48 43.07 -3.61
C ALA A 111 -5.43 41.58 -3.28
N LEU A 112 -5.67 40.71 -4.29
CA LEU A 112 -5.50 39.28 -4.15
C LEU A 112 -4.08 38.91 -3.75
N ASN A 113 -3.08 39.53 -4.39
CA ASN A 113 -1.67 39.27 -4.06
C ASN A 113 -1.34 39.62 -2.61
N THR A 114 -1.84 40.75 -2.14
CA THR A 114 -1.63 41.22 -0.77
C THR A 114 -2.30 40.30 0.24
N GLU A 115 -3.55 39.98 0.00
CA GLU A 115 -4.33 39.07 0.87
C GLU A 115 -3.74 37.67 0.87
N THR A 116 -3.37 37.14 -0.31
CA THR A 116 -2.71 35.85 -0.46
C THR A 116 -1.41 35.78 0.35
N SER A 117 -0.56 36.80 0.24
CA SER A 117 0.69 36.85 1.01
C SER A 117 0.44 36.82 2.51
N SER A 118 -0.60 37.46 3.00
CA SER A 118 -1.00 37.46 4.41
C SER A 118 -1.49 36.10 4.86
N VAL A 119 -2.41 35.50 4.09
CA VAL A 119 -3.00 34.19 4.38
C VAL A 119 -1.96 33.08 4.32
N VAL A 120 -1.13 33.06 3.26
CA VAL A 120 -0.05 32.07 3.08
C VAL A 120 0.94 32.15 4.26
N ARG A 121 1.35 33.38 4.64
CA ARG A 121 2.25 33.56 5.79
C ARG A 121 1.64 33.07 7.10
N SER A 122 0.35 33.32 7.31
CA SER A 122 -0.38 32.85 8.47
C SER A 122 -0.54 31.32 8.51
N ALA A 123 -0.85 30.71 7.36
CA ALA A 123 -1.01 29.26 7.24
C ALA A 123 0.35 28.53 7.41
N ALA A 124 1.37 28.99 6.72
CA ALA A 124 2.71 28.40 6.78
C ALA A 124 3.37 28.53 8.16
N GLY A 125 3.16 29.68 8.85
CA GLY A 125 3.68 29.88 10.20
C GLY A 125 3.10 28.95 11.28
N LYS A 126 2.02 28.22 10.98
CA LYS A 126 1.43 27.22 11.89
C LYS A 126 2.00 25.81 11.68
N LEU A 127 2.65 25.56 10.55
CA LEU A 127 3.14 24.25 10.12
C LEU A 127 4.66 24.15 10.25
N GLU A 128 5.14 22.94 10.49
CA GLU A 128 6.56 22.61 10.38
C GLU A 128 6.93 22.39 8.92
N LEU A 129 8.21 22.49 8.57
CA LEU A 129 8.69 22.36 7.20
C LEU A 129 8.28 21.02 6.56
N ASP A 130 8.37 19.94 7.31
CA ASP A 130 7.98 18.60 6.83
C ASP A 130 6.46 18.50 6.58
N GLU A 131 5.65 19.14 7.44
CA GLU A 131 4.19 19.20 7.27
C GLU A 131 3.82 20.04 6.05
N LEU A 132 4.53 21.16 5.85
CA LEU A 132 4.33 22.06 4.71
C LEU A 132 4.64 21.37 3.36
N GLN A 133 5.64 20.48 3.32
CA GLN A 133 5.97 19.68 2.14
C GLN A 133 5.00 18.53 1.90
N SER A 134 4.50 17.88 2.96
CA SER A 134 3.65 16.69 2.88
C SER A 134 2.16 17.00 2.76
N SER A 135 1.69 18.11 3.32
CA SER A 135 0.26 18.44 3.47
C SER A 135 -0.17 19.60 2.56
N ARG A 136 0.38 19.68 1.34
CA ARG A 136 0.08 20.77 0.38
C ARG A 136 -1.41 20.92 0.08
N ASP A 137 -2.13 19.82 -0.06
CA ASP A 137 -3.56 19.84 -0.37
C ASP A 137 -4.40 20.46 0.75
N GLN A 138 -4.04 20.16 2.00
CA GLN A 138 -4.71 20.77 3.16
C GLN A 138 -4.45 22.26 3.21
N MET A 139 -3.21 22.68 2.96
CA MET A 139 -2.81 24.07 2.93
C MET A 139 -3.48 24.83 1.78
N ASN A 140 -3.55 24.25 0.58
CA ASN A 140 -4.29 24.81 -0.55
C ASN A 140 -5.76 25.08 -0.19
N SER A 141 -6.39 24.10 0.49
CA SER A 141 -7.77 24.23 0.94
C SER A 141 -7.94 25.32 2.01
N GLU A 142 -7.03 25.43 2.97
CA GLU A 142 -7.04 26.45 4.02
C GLU A 142 -6.86 27.86 3.41
N ILE A 143 -5.96 28.01 2.45
CA ILE A 143 -5.74 29.26 1.73
C ILE A 143 -6.99 29.65 0.95
N ALA A 144 -7.57 28.73 0.18
CA ALA A 144 -8.79 28.99 -0.59
C ALA A 144 -9.96 29.42 0.31
N ASN A 145 -10.17 28.71 1.42
CA ASN A 145 -11.23 29.02 2.38
C ASN A 145 -11.01 30.37 3.06
N SER A 146 -9.78 30.73 3.36
CA SER A 146 -9.44 32.01 4.00
C SER A 146 -9.58 33.21 3.05
N LEU A 147 -9.32 33.01 1.76
CA LEU A 147 -9.44 34.04 0.73
C LEU A 147 -10.89 34.25 0.23
N SER A 148 -11.70 33.21 0.29
CA SER A 148 -13.07 33.20 -0.26
C SER A 148 -13.94 34.33 0.26
N PRO A 149 -13.98 34.69 1.56
CA PRO A 149 -14.80 35.76 2.07
C PRO A 149 -14.44 37.14 1.47
N SER A 150 -13.13 37.41 1.35
CA SER A 150 -12.65 38.66 0.74
C SER A 150 -12.95 38.68 -0.76
N ALA A 151 -12.75 37.59 -1.46
CA ALA A 151 -13.04 37.41 -2.87
C ALA A 151 -14.53 37.63 -3.19
N GLU A 152 -15.43 37.13 -2.37
CA GLU A 152 -16.88 37.30 -2.54
C GLU A 152 -17.31 38.78 -2.43
N VAL A 153 -16.70 39.53 -1.52
CA VAL A 153 -16.93 40.97 -1.38
C VAL A 153 -16.56 41.72 -2.67
N TRP A 154 -15.51 41.29 -3.35
CA TRP A 154 -15.05 41.89 -4.62
C TRP A 154 -15.79 41.34 -5.84
N GLY A 155 -16.68 40.35 -5.66
CA GLY A 155 -17.44 39.76 -6.77
C GLY A 155 -16.65 38.79 -7.63
N ILE A 156 -15.63 38.16 -7.04
CA ILE A 156 -14.81 37.15 -7.66
C ILE A 156 -14.95 35.84 -6.88
N GLU A 157 -14.70 34.74 -7.56
CA GLU A 157 -14.64 33.39 -6.98
C GLU A 157 -13.25 32.83 -7.18
N ILE A 158 -12.68 32.30 -6.13
CA ILE A 158 -11.43 31.56 -6.20
C ILE A 158 -11.77 30.12 -6.58
N THR A 159 -11.35 29.71 -7.78
CA THR A 159 -11.62 28.38 -8.29
C THR A 159 -10.69 27.35 -7.66
N ARG A 160 -9.42 27.70 -7.55
CA ARG A 160 -8.41 26.86 -6.90
C ARG A 160 -7.19 27.67 -6.50
N THR A 161 -6.50 27.16 -5.49
CA THR A 161 -5.17 27.62 -5.09
C THR A 161 -4.20 26.47 -5.24
N SER A 162 -2.96 26.75 -5.58
CA SER A 162 -1.91 25.74 -5.71
C SER A 162 -0.59 26.31 -5.24
N ILE A 163 0.06 25.64 -4.31
CA ILE A 163 1.45 25.86 -3.96
C ILE A 163 2.30 25.09 -4.96
N THR A 164 2.96 25.84 -5.83
CA THR A 164 3.74 25.29 -6.95
C THR A 164 5.08 24.76 -6.46
N ASP A 165 5.78 25.54 -5.65
CA ASP A 165 7.08 25.16 -5.13
C ASP A 165 7.33 25.65 -3.71
N VAL A 166 8.17 24.91 -2.99
CA VAL A 166 8.67 25.22 -1.64
C VAL A 166 10.19 25.26 -1.71
N ILE A 167 10.71 26.46 -1.77
CA ILE A 167 12.16 26.70 -1.93
C ILE A 167 12.76 26.95 -0.55
N VAL A 168 13.73 26.14 -0.17
CA VAL A 168 14.48 26.24 1.08
C VAL A 168 15.90 26.59 0.76
N ASP A 169 16.60 27.29 1.63
CA ASP A 169 18.01 27.60 1.46
C ASP A 169 18.89 26.32 1.45
N ASP A 170 20.03 26.40 0.80
CA ASP A 170 20.88 25.22 0.58
C ASP A 170 21.50 24.69 1.88
N ALA A 171 21.74 25.55 2.87
CA ALA A 171 22.27 25.13 4.17
C ALA A 171 21.23 24.31 4.95
N THR A 172 19.97 24.75 4.95
CA THR A 172 18.84 24.03 5.58
C THR A 172 18.57 22.71 4.86
N LYS A 173 18.59 22.69 3.52
CA LYS A 173 18.47 21.43 2.75
C LYS A 173 19.53 20.41 3.12
N GLU A 174 20.78 20.85 3.26
CA GLU A 174 21.87 19.94 3.62
C GLU A 174 21.73 19.43 5.05
N ALA A 175 21.37 20.30 6.01
CA ALA A 175 21.08 19.90 7.39
C ALA A 175 19.94 18.88 7.48
N GLN A 176 18.84 19.13 6.76
CA GLN A 176 17.69 18.21 6.69
C GLN A 176 18.09 16.86 6.07
N ARG A 177 18.90 16.89 4.99
CA ARG A 177 19.41 15.67 4.36
C ARG A 177 20.27 14.84 5.30
N GLN A 178 21.12 15.48 6.08
CA GLN A 178 21.96 14.82 7.09
C GLN A 178 21.12 14.22 8.20
N GLN A 179 20.13 14.96 8.70
CA GLN A 179 19.20 14.46 9.72
C GLN A 179 18.39 13.25 9.21
N LEU A 180 17.83 13.32 8.01
CA LEU A 180 17.11 12.20 7.39
C LEU A 180 18.00 10.97 7.19
N ASN A 181 19.24 11.16 6.76
CA ASN A 181 20.20 10.07 6.61
C ASN A 181 20.55 9.43 7.97
N ALA A 182 20.76 10.23 9.01
CA ALA A 182 20.99 9.73 10.37
C ALA A 182 19.79 8.93 10.90
N GLU A 183 18.58 9.44 10.70
CA GLU A 183 17.35 8.73 11.11
C GLU A 183 17.11 7.44 10.32
N ARG A 184 17.36 7.46 9.01
CA ARG A 184 17.30 6.24 8.17
C ARG A 184 18.32 5.20 8.61
N ASN A 185 19.54 5.62 8.89
CA ASN A 185 20.60 4.72 9.38
C ASN A 185 20.22 4.13 10.75
N ARG A 186 19.70 4.95 11.66
CA ARG A 186 19.22 4.50 12.96
C ARG A 186 18.10 3.45 12.82
N ARG A 187 17.10 3.74 11.96
CA ARG A 187 16.00 2.78 11.69
C ARG A 187 16.50 1.49 11.05
N ALA A 188 17.44 1.58 10.12
CA ALA A 188 18.04 0.41 9.48
C ALA A 188 18.77 -0.47 10.51
N THR A 189 19.57 0.13 11.41
CA THR A 189 20.28 -0.60 12.46
C THR A 189 19.32 -1.27 13.45
N VAL A 190 18.24 -0.58 13.84
CA VAL A 190 17.21 -1.15 14.72
C VAL A 190 16.51 -2.32 14.03
N ALA A 191 16.07 -2.15 12.78
CA ALA A 191 15.41 -3.21 12.01
C ALA A 191 16.32 -4.43 11.80
N GLU A 192 17.61 -4.21 11.55
CA GLU A 192 18.60 -5.27 11.43
C GLU A 192 18.77 -6.05 12.74
N ALA A 193 18.91 -5.33 13.87
CA ALA A 193 19.01 -5.94 15.19
C ALA A 193 17.75 -6.73 15.58
N GLU A 194 16.57 -6.21 15.28
CA GLU A 194 15.30 -6.91 15.48
C GLU A 194 15.19 -8.15 14.58
N GLY A 195 15.59 -8.06 13.31
CA GLY A 195 15.66 -9.18 12.39
C GLY A 195 16.61 -10.26 12.85
N GLN A 196 17.79 -9.89 13.35
CA GLN A 196 18.75 -10.84 13.92
C GLN A 196 18.19 -11.52 15.18
N LYS A 197 17.60 -10.76 16.09
CA LYS A 197 16.94 -11.31 17.29
C LYS A 197 15.87 -12.33 16.90
N GLN A 198 14.99 -11.97 15.96
CA GLN A 198 13.92 -12.87 15.51
C GLN A 198 14.47 -14.11 14.82
N SER A 199 15.54 -13.96 14.02
CA SER A 199 16.22 -15.11 13.38
C SER A 199 16.80 -16.07 14.40
N ILE A 200 17.47 -15.56 15.45
CA ILE A 200 18.03 -16.38 16.54
C ILE A 200 16.90 -17.09 17.29
N GLN A 201 15.82 -16.40 17.58
CA GLN A 201 14.67 -16.97 18.28
C GLN A 201 14.02 -18.10 17.47
N LEU A 202 13.78 -17.86 16.17
CA LEU A 202 13.22 -18.88 15.28
C LEU A 202 14.13 -20.12 15.14
N LYS A 203 15.46 -19.92 15.11
CA LYS A 203 16.42 -21.03 15.08
C LYS A 203 16.37 -21.82 16.38
N ALA A 204 16.37 -21.17 17.53
CA ALA A 204 16.26 -21.83 18.83
C ALA A 204 14.95 -22.61 18.98
N ASP A 205 13.83 -22.02 18.56
CA ASP A 205 12.52 -22.66 18.56
C ASP A 205 12.50 -23.90 17.63
N ALA A 206 13.11 -23.78 16.45
CA ALA A 206 13.23 -24.90 15.50
C ALA A 206 14.09 -26.04 16.06
N GLU A 207 15.22 -25.73 16.70
CA GLU A 207 16.08 -26.72 17.34
C GLU A 207 15.37 -27.40 18.53
N PHE A 208 14.68 -26.62 19.35
CA PHE A 208 13.88 -27.15 20.45
C PHE A 208 12.78 -28.09 19.95
N TYR A 209 12.05 -27.67 18.91
CA TYR A 209 11.01 -28.51 18.30
C TYR A 209 11.59 -29.81 17.70
N LYS A 210 12.73 -29.71 17.02
CA LYS A 210 13.44 -30.87 16.47
C LYS A 210 13.85 -31.84 17.57
N ALA A 211 14.53 -31.38 18.62
CA ALA A 211 14.93 -32.20 19.76
C ALA A 211 13.72 -32.85 20.45
N LYS A 212 12.62 -32.11 20.61
CA LYS A 212 11.37 -32.63 21.16
C LYS A 212 10.80 -33.78 20.29
N LYS A 213 10.80 -33.61 18.96
CA LYS A 213 10.32 -34.63 18.04
C LYS A 213 11.22 -35.85 17.98
N GLU A 214 12.52 -35.69 18.06
CA GLU A 214 13.48 -36.75 18.15
C GLU A 214 13.29 -37.58 19.45
N ALA A 215 13.11 -36.89 20.59
CA ALA A 215 12.85 -37.59 21.87
C ALA A 215 11.50 -38.34 21.85
N GLU A 216 10.47 -37.73 21.24
CA GLU A 216 9.16 -38.38 21.04
C GLU A 216 9.28 -39.63 20.14
N ALA A 217 10.04 -39.55 19.05
CA ALA A 217 10.29 -40.68 18.15
C ALA A 217 11.04 -41.81 18.85
N VAL A 218 12.06 -41.48 19.63
CA VAL A 218 12.79 -42.51 20.45
C VAL A 218 11.86 -43.17 21.45
N LYS A 219 10.99 -42.42 22.10
CA LYS A 219 10.01 -42.96 23.03
C LYS A 219 9.04 -43.92 22.34
N VAL A 220 8.49 -43.50 21.19
CA VAL A 220 7.55 -44.33 20.40
C VAL A 220 8.24 -45.61 19.91
N SER A 221 9.49 -45.52 19.46
CA SER A 221 10.25 -46.71 19.03
C SER A 221 10.52 -47.68 20.21
N ALA A 222 10.89 -47.15 21.40
CA ALA A 222 11.09 -47.97 22.59
C ALA A 222 9.78 -48.61 23.07
N ASP A 223 8.67 -47.87 23.05
CA ASP A 223 7.36 -48.42 23.40
C ASP A 223 6.92 -49.53 22.40
N ALA A 224 7.20 -49.34 21.11
CA ALA A 224 6.91 -50.31 20.06
C ALA A 224 7.78 -51.58 20.21
N GLU A 225 9.06 -51.42 20.55
CA GLU A 225 9.96 -52.55 20.85
C GLU A 225 9.52 -53.32 22.11
N ALA A 226 9.19 -52.61 23.19
CA ALA A 226 8.67 -53.21 24.42
C ALA A 226 7.38 -53.99 24.16
N TYR A 227 6.44 -53.41 23.40
CA TYR A 227 5.22 -54.11 23.00
C TYR A 227 5.50 -55.34 22.13
N SER A 228 6.46 -55.26 21.20
CA SER A 228 6.89 -56.39 20.37
C SER A 228 7.46 -57.54 21.22
N ILE A 229 8.30 -57.20 22.23
CA ILE A 229 8.87 -58.18 23.16
C ILE A 229 7.75 -58.81 24.00
N GLU A 230 6.84 -58.02 24.52
CA GLU A 230 5.72 -58.52 25.33
C GLU A 230 4.82 -59.49 24.54
N VAL A 231 4.45 -59.12 23.31
CA VAL A 231 3.63 -59.96 22.41
C VAL A 231 4.39 -61.25 22.07
N LYS A 232 5.69 -61.21 21.79
CA LYS A 232 6.50 -62.38 21.54
C LYS A 232 6.59 -63.30 22.79
N ALA A 233 6.85 -62.71 23.95
CA ALA A 233 6.90 -63.49 25.24
C ALA A 233 5.55 -64.11 25.55
N ALA A 234 4.46 -63.44 25.34
CA ALA A 234 3.10 -63.98 25.49
C ALA A 234 2.83 -65.14 24.51
N ALA A 235 3.29 -65.01 23.26
CA ALA A 235 3.17 -66.05 22.24
C ALA A 235 4.00 -67.28 22.60
N ASP A 236 5.24 -67.06 23.05
CA ASP A 236 6.15 -68.16 23.49
C ASP A 236 5.62 -68.85 24.74
N ALA A 237 5.10 -68.11 25.72
CA ALA A 237 4.47 -68.70 26.91
C ALA A 237 3.22 -69.55 26.52
N LYS A 238 2.41 -69.04 25.58
CA LYS A 238 1.24 -69.77 25.06
C LYS A 238 1.67 -71.05 24.30
N GLN A 239 2.72 -70.98 23.50
CA GLN A 239 3.32 -72.09 22.78
C GLN A 239 3.85 -73.13 23.78
N THR A 240 4.58 -72.69 24.81
CA THR A 240 5.12 -73.56 25.85
C THR A 240 4.02 -74.24 26.65
N ALA A 241 2.95 -73.57 26.98
CA ALA A 241 1.76 -74.11 27.65
C ALA A 241 1.03 -75.14 26.78
N LEU A 242 0.91 -74.92 25.48
CA LEU A 242 0.35 -75.91 24.54
C LEU A 242 1.23 -77.17 24.41
N LEU A 243 2.54 -76.98 24.34
CA LEU A 243 3.52 -78.08 24.33
C LEU A 243 3.46 -78.89 25.63
N ALA A 244 3.42 -78.22 26.80
CA ALA A 244 3.26 -78.88 28.09
C ALA A 244 1.98 -79.70 28.18
N LYS A 245 0.90 -79.24 27.60
CA LYS A 245 -0.36 -79.97 27.50
C LYS A 245 -0.26 -81.18 26.58
N ALA A 246 0.38 -81.06 25.42
CA ALA A 246 0.63 -82.14 24.47
C ALA A 246 1.53 -83.19 25.03
N ILE A 247 2.51 -82.84 25.90
CA ILE A 247 3.41 -83.76 26.62
C ILE A 247 2.62 -84.59 27.61
N LYS A 248 1.66 -84.00 28.30
CA LYS A 248 0.82 -84.72 29.28
C LYS A 248 -0.05 -85.79 28.62
N ASP A 249 -0.40 -85.60 27.34
CA ASP A 249 -1.24 -86.49 26.55
C ASP A 249 -0.47 -87.51 25.72
N ASN A 250 0.71 -88.03 26.20
CA ASN A 250 1.57 -89.06 25.58
C ASN A 250 2.30 -88.68 24.27
N GLY A 251 2.67 -87.48 24.12
CA GLY A 251 3.26 -86.93 22.86
C GLY A 251 4.80 -86.93 22.80
N LYS A 252 5.54 -88.00 23.29
CA LYS A 252 6.99 -88.09 23.13
C LYS A 252 7.53 -87.82 21.74
N PRO A 253 6.91 -88.31 20.63
CA PRO A 253 7.41 -88.04 19.31
C PRO A 253 7.31 -86.57 18.91
N ALA A 254 6.35 -85.82 19.47
CA ALA A 254 6.16 -84.36 19.16
C ALA A 254 7.27 -83.53 19.83
N ILE A 255 7.82 -83.99 20.97
CA ILE A 255 8.89 -83.25 21.65
C ILE A 255 10.21 -83.40 20.89
N ASP A 256 10.50 -84.62 20.45
CA ASP A 256 11.70 -84.90 19.69
C ASP A 256 11.71 -84.11 18.36
N PHE A 257 10.57 -83.99 17.75
CA PHE A 257 10.40 -83.17 16.53
C PHE A 257 10.60 -81.66 16.80
N GLU A 258 10.06 -81.10 17.89
CA GLU A 258 10.21 -79.67 18.23
C GLU A 258 11.66 -79.35 18.68
N ILE A 259 12.34 -80.30 19.38
CA ILE A 259 13.76 -80.13 19.71
C ILE A 259 14.58 -80.13 18.41
N ALA A 260 14.32 -81.06 17.49
CA ALA A 260 15.00 -81.11 16.21
C ALA A 260 14.76 -79.88 15.38
N LYS A 261 13.53 -79.35 15.35
CA LYS A 261 13.18 -78.10 14.67
C LYS A 261 13.93 -76.89 15.24
N ARG A 262 13.93 -76.72 16.58
CA ARG A 262 14.69 -75.61 17.22
C ARG A 262 16.21 -75.75 17.02
N GLN A 263 16.75 -76.94 16.93
CA GLN A 263 18.16 -77.17 16.58
C GLN A 263 18.45 -76.75 15.13
N VAL A 264 17.55 -77.02 14.19
CA VAL A 264 17.68 -76.64 12.79
C VAL A 264 17.50 -75.10 12.64
N ASP A 265 16.56 -74.52 13.35
CA ASP A 265 16.35 -73.08 13.35
C ASP A 265 17.53 -72.31 13.96
N ALA A 266 18.13 -72.85 15.06
CA ALA A 266 19.35 -72.29 15.67
C ALA A 266 20.54 -72.35 14.71
N ILE A 267 20.70 -73.46 13.98
CA ILE A 267 21.74 -73.61 12.96
C ILE A 267 21.46 -72.62 11.77
N GLY A 268 20.22 -72.52 11.38
CA GLY A 268 19.79 -71.52 10.32
C GLY A 268 20.12 -70.07 10.69
N GLN A 269 19.88 -69.68 11.94
CA GLN A 269 20.23 -68.32 12.43
C GLN A 269 21.75 -68.12 12.52
N LEU A 270 22.52 -69.16 12.88
CA LEU A 270 23.97 -69.10 12.87
C LEU A 270 24.56 -68.97 11.46
N THR A 271 23.95 -69.63 10.47
CA THR A 271 24.39 -69.49 9.07
C THR A 271 24.00 -68.18 8.43
N ALA A 272 22.96 -67.56 8.93
CA ALA A 272 22.51 -66.20 8.46
C ALA A 272 23.32 -65.02 9.06
N SER A 273 24.07 -65.27 10.15
CA SER A 273 24.92 -64.28 10.79
C SER A 273 26.26 -64.11 10.07
N GLN A 274 26.58 -62.96 9.52
CA GLN A 274 27.84 -62.69 8.78
C GLN A 274 29.13 -62.73 9.66
N ASN A 275 29.06 -62.95 10.98
CA ASN A 275 30.15 -62.69 11.89
C ASN A 275 30.60 -63.92 12.69
N THR A 276 30.27 -65.16 12.31
CA THR A 276 30.61 -66.37 13.10
C THR A 276 31.93 -66.98 12.63
N LYS A 277 32.95 -66.79 13.46
CA LYS A 277 34.26 -67.34 13.19
C LYS A 277 34.54 -68.66 13.96
N THR A 278 33.68 -69.12 14.85
CA THR A 278 33.89 -70.31 15.63
C THR A 278 32.59 -71.05 15.94
N LEU A 279 32.40 -72.22 15.41
CA LEU A 279 31.28 -73.11 15.70
C LEU A 279 31.72 -74.18 16.71
N VAL A 280 31.24 -74.12 17.96
CA VAL A 280 31.43 -75.15 18.96
C VAL A 280 30.22 -76.07 18.94
N LEU A 281 30.41 -77.29 18.42
CA LEU A 281 29.34 -78.29 18.35
C LEU A 281 29.47 -79.23 19.49
N PRO A 282 28.39 -79.56 20.24
CA PRO A 282 28.39 -80.62 21.23
C PRO A 282 28.62 -82.01 20.58
N SER A 283 29.25 -82.91 21.28
CA SER A 283 29.69 -84.23 20.77
C SER A 283 28.58 -85.24 20.37
N ASP A 284 27.32 -84.91 20.60
CA ASP A 284 26.17 -85.82 20.32
C ASP A 284 25.48 -85.58 18.95
N ILE A 285 26.12 -84.86 18.02
CA ILE A 285 25.53 -84.48 16.69
C ILE A 285 25.76 -85.61 15.63
N SER A 286 26.34 -86.69 15.94
CA SER A 286 26.56 -87.79 14.95
C SER A 286 25.28 -88.27 14.25
N GLY A 287 24.11 -88.21 14.96
CA GLY A 287 22.81 -88.57 14.39
C GLY A 287 22.23 -87.49 13.38
N ILE A 288 22.62 -86.25 13.52
CA ILE A 288 22.14 -85.14 12.64
C ILE A 288 22.98 -85.13 11.36
N PHE A 289 24.27 -85.39 11.44
CA PHE A 289 25.13 -85.42 10.25
C PHE A 289 24.75 -86.56 9.28
N SER A 290 24.28 -87.71 9.81
CA SER A 290 23.79 -88.79 8.95
C SER A 290 22.46 -88.42 8.26
N ALA A 291 21.58 -87.68 8.90
CA ALA A 291 20.35 -87.21 8.30
C ALA A 291 20.61 -86.14 7.27
N PHE A 292 21.60 -85.24 7.50
CA PHE A 292 21.96 -84.14 6.58
C PHE A 292 22.71 -84.66 5.34
N SER A 293 23.56 -85.68 5.50
CA SER A 293 24.23 -86.35 4.36
C SER A 293 23.23 -87.08 3.46
N ALA A 294 22.20 -87.74 4.04
CA ALA A 294 21.10 -88.31 3.26
C ALA A 294 20.23 -87.32 2.53
N LEU A 295 20.06 -86.08 3.10
CA LEU A 295 19.30 -84.99 2.46
C LEU A 295 20.11 -84.36 1.33
N MET A 296 21.43 -84.22 1.49
CA MET A 296 22.29 -83.61 0.43
C MET A 296 22.46 -84.59 -0.76
N GLU A 297 22.27 -85.90 -0.55
CA GLU A 297 22.34 -86.89 -1.63
C GLU A 297 21.08 -86.92 -2.51
N THR A 298 19.98 -86.39 -1.98
CA THR A 298 18.68 -86.30 -2.68
C THR A 298 18.47 -84.96 -3.47
N LEU A 299 19.38 -83.98 -3.30
CA LEU A 299 19.28 -82.73 -4.08
C LEU A 299 19.86 -82.97 -5.50
N PRO A 300 19.10 -82.56 -6.55
CA PRO A 300 19.59 -82.74 -7.90
C PRO A 300 20.82 -81.86 -8.15
N LYS A 301 21.92 -82.43 -8.61
CA LYS A 301 23.11 -81.73 -9.09
C LYS A 301 22.71 -80.88 -10.33
N GLU A 302 22.54 -79.64 -10.15
CA GLU A 302 22.43 -78.69 -11.27
C GLU A 302 23.76 -78.69 -12.03
N LYS A 303 23.72 -79.18 -13.22
CA LYS A 303 24.83 -79.17 -14.22
C LYS A 303 25.02 -77.65 -14.66
N LYS A 304 26.30 -77.33 -14.71
CA LYS A 304 26.82 -76.11 -15.31
C LYS A 304 26.04 -75.55 -16.53
#